data_1e0a22633d6728ba90eab5e6f2be571b
#
_entry.id   1e0a22633d6728ba90eab5e6f2be571b
#
_cell.length_a   1.000
_cell.length_b   1.000
_cell.length_c   1.000
_cell.angle_alpha   90.00
_cell.angle_beta   90.00
_cell.angle_gamma   90.00
#
_symmetry.space_group_name_H-M   'P 1'
#
loop_
_entity.id
_entity.type
_entity.pdbx_description
1 polymer ?
#
loop_
_entity_poly.entity_id
_entity_poly.type
_entity_poly.pdbx_seq_one_letter_code
_entity_poly.pdbx_strand_id
1 'polypeptide(L)'
;MTVRVVVLVSGTGTLLQSLIDNLPEEVTIAAVGSDQPGAVALQRAEKAGIPTFAEPLPRADADQRVTMRAAWDARLTDDVSRFDPDLVVCAGFMKLLGTTFLDRFGGRTINSHP
;
A
#
# COMPACT_ATOMS: atom_id res chain seq x y z
N MET A 1 -12.35 4.25 19.73
CA MET A 1 -11.18 3.50 19.25
C MET A 1 -11.09 3.64 17.74
N THR A 2 -9.95 4.10 17.24
CA THR A 2 -9.77 4.36 15.81
C THR A 2 -8.96 3.23 15.18
N VAL A 3 -9.44 2.70 14.05
CA VAL A 3 -8.69 1.73 13.26
C VAL A 3 -7.84 2.48 12.25
N ARG A 4 -6.55 2.24 12.29
CA ARG A 4 -5.59 2.87 11.38
C ARG A 4 -5.36 1.94 10.19
N VAL A 5 -5.56 2.46 8.99
CA VAL A 5 -5.46 1.69 7.76
C VAL A 5 -4.37 2.29 6.86
N VAL A 6 -3.54 1.43 6.29
CA VAL A 6 -2.66 1.79 5.18
C VAL A 6 -3.25 1.15 3.93
N VAL A 7 -3.41 1.93 2.86
CA VAL A 7 -3.96 1.45 1.59
C VAL A 7 -2.85 1.38 0.56
N LEU A 8 -2.70 0.23 -0.09
CA LEU A 8 -1.74 0.04 -1.18
C LEU A 8 -2.48 -0.01 -2.51
N VAL A 9 -2.00 0.77 -3.49
CA VAL A 9 -2.64 0.92 -4.80
C VAL A 9 -1.59 0.88 -5.91
N SER A 10 -2.00 0.51 -7.13
CA SER A 10 -1.10 0.56 -8.30
C SER A 10 -1.58 1.53 -9.37
N GLY A 11 -2.87 1.76 -9.51
CA GLY A 11 -3.44 2.46 -10.66
C GLY A 11 -4.14 3.77 -10.34
N THR A 12 -5.34 3.91 -10.90
CA THR A 12 -6.10 5.17 -10.83
C THR A 12 -6.68 5.48 -9.47
N GLY A 13 -6.89 4.46 -8.63
CA GLY A 13 -7.39 4.66 -7.28
C GLY A 13 -8.88 4.92 -7.18
N THR A 14 -9.68 4.41 -8.11
CA THR A 14 -11.14 4.58 -8.02
C THR A 14 -11.70 3.89 -6.77
N LEU A 15 -11.18 2.71 -6.43
CA LEU A 15 -11.57 2.04 -5.20
C LEU A 15 -11.09 2.82 -3.96
N LEU A 16 -9.87 3.37 -4.01
CA LEU A 16 -9.37 4.24 -2.95
C LEU A 16 -10.29 5.45 -2.76
N GLN A 17 -10.72 6.08 -3.85
CA GLN A 17 -11.62 7.25 -3.77
C GLN A 17 -12.93 6.86 -3.10
N SER A 18 -13.47 5.70 -3.44
CA SER A 18 -14.69 5.20 -2.82
C SER A 18 -14.50 4.99 -1.30
N LEU A 19 -13.33 4.47 -0.90
CA LEU A 19 -13.01 4.31 0.52
C LEU A 19 -12.94 5.67 1.22
N ILE A 20 -12.28 6.65 0.61
CA ILE A 20 -12.17 8.00 1.16
C ILE A 20 -13.55 8.62 1.36
N ASP A 21 -14.42 8.51 0.35
CA ASP A 21 -15.74 9.14 0.32
C ASP A 21 -16.73 8.50 1.30
N ASN A 22 -16.50 7.23 1.67
CA ASN A 22 -17.43 6.46 2.49
C ASN A 22 -16.80 5.96 3.80
N LEU A 23 -15.74 6.61 4.26
CA LEU A 23 -14.98 6.15 5.41
C LEU A 23 -15.81 6.30 6.70
N PRO A 24 -15.95 5.21 7.49
CA PRO A 24 -16.58 5.31 8.80
C PRO A 24 -15.76 6.19 9.75
N GLU A 25 -16.40 6.79 10.74
CA GLU A 25 -15.72 7.64 11.73
C GLU A 25 -14.60 6.93 12.46
N GLU A 26 -14.76 5.64 12.71
CA GLU A 26 -13.81 4.83 13.47
C GLU A 26 -12.57 4.46 12.64
N VAL A 27 -12.57 4.75 11.35
CA VAL A 27 -11.47 4.36 10.45
C VAL A 27 -10.71 5.60 9.99
N THR A 28 -9.39 5.54 10.12
CA THR A 28 -8.49 6.58 9.61
C THR A 28 -7.56 5.95 8.58
N ILE A 29 -7.48 6.53 7.39
CA ILE A 29 -6.45 6.16 6.43
C ILE A 29 -5.17 6.90 6.82
N ALA A 30 -4.23 6.17 7.40
CA ALA A 30 -2.97 6.74 7.90
C ALA A 30 -2.02 7.09 6.77
N ALA A 31 -2.04 6.32 5.68
CA ALA A 31 -1.23 6.56 4.50
C ALA A 31 -1.74 5.77 3.31
N VAL A 32 -1.36 6.23 2.11
CA VAL A 32 -1.58 5.52 0.86
C VAL A 32 -0.22 5.33 0.19
N GLY A 33 0.10 4.08 -0.13
CA GLY A 33 1.34 3.72 -0.80
C GLY A 33 1.09 3.14 -2.17
N SER A 34 2.04 3.32 -3.09
CA SER A 34 1.97 2.78 -4.44
C SER A 34 3.33 2.27 -4.89
N ASP A 35 3.31 1.27 -5.78
CA ASP A 35 4.49 0.85 -6.53
C ASP A 35 4.75 1.75 -7.75
N GLN A 36 3.85 2.70 -8.02
CA GLN A 36 3.93 3.63 -9.16
C GLN A 36 3.98 5.07 -8.65
N PRO A 37 5.15 5.72 -8.67
CA PRO A 37 5.28 7.10 -8.14
C PRO A 37 4.35 8.12 -8.80
N GLY A 38 4.01 7.90 -10.08
CA GLY A 38 3.10 8.77 -10.81
C GLY A 38 1.64 8.39 -10.76
N ALA A 39 1.25 7.44 -9.89
CA ALA A 39 -0.12 6.95 -9.85
C ALA A 39 -1.13 8.05 -9.50
N VAL A 40 -2.23 8.10 -10.23
CA VAL A 40 -3.34 9.03 -9.95
C VAL A 40 -3.88 8.80 -8.54
N ALA A 41 -3.85 7.55 -8.06
CA ALA A 41 -4.28 7.22 -6.71
C ALA A 41 -3.55 8.05 -5.64
N LEU A 42 -2.25 8.29 -5.82
CA LEU A 42 -1.48 9.12 -4.88
C LEU A 42 -1.97 10.56 -4.88
N GLN A 43 -2.33 11.09 -6.05
CA GLN A 43 -2.90 12.45 -6.15
C GLN A 43 -4.24 12.54 -5.43
N ARG A 44 -5.07 11.51 -5.51
CA ARG A 44 -6.35 11.47 -4.80
C ARG A 44 -6.14 11.53 -3.29
N ALA A 45 -5.14 10.78 -2.79
CA ALA A 45 -4.81 10.78 -1.36
C ALA A 45 -4.29 12.16 -0.92
N GLU A 46 -3.41 12.77 -1.71
CA GLU A 46 -2.87 14.09 -1.40
C GLU A 46 -3.95 15.15 -1.32
N LYS A 47 -4.92 15.13 -2.24
CA LYS A 47 -6.06 16.04 -2.21
C LYS A 47 -6.91 15.86 -0.96
N ALA A 48 -6.96 14.66 -0.42
CA ALA A 48 -7.69 14.36 0.81
C ALA A 48 -6.87 14.63 2.07
N GLY A 49 -5.64 15.13 1.93
CA GLY A 49 -4.77 15.40 3.06
C GLY A 49 -4.14 14.15 3.69
N ILE A 50 -4.10 13.05 2.95
CA ILE A 50 -3.57 11.78 3.44
C ILE A 50 -2.10 11.66 3.05
N PRO A 51 -1.20 11.29 3.98
CA PRO A 51 0.21 11.04 3.67
C PRO A 51 0.36 9.96 2.59
N THR A 52 1.34 10.13 1.71
CA THR A 52 1.60 9.18 0.63
C THR A 52 3.05 8.72 0.64
N PHE A 53 3.29 7.54 0.08
CA PHE A 53 4.63 7.07 -0.23
C PHE A 53 4.60 6.27 -1.52
N ALA A 54 5.76 6.15 -2.16
CA ALA A 54 5.93 5.32 -3.34
C ALA A 54 7.14 4.43 -3.15
N GLU A 55 6.99 3.17 -3.55
CA GLU A 55 8.07 2.20 -3.50
C GLU A 55 8.12 1.46 -4.83
N PRO A 56 8.76 2.06 -5.86
CA PRO A 56 8.84 1.42 -7.17
C PRO A 56 9.72 0.17 -7.12
N LEU A 57 9.29 -0.87 -7.83
CA LEU A 57 10.09 -2.08 -7.98
C LEU A 57 11.07 -1.87 -9.13
N PRO A 58 12.39 -1.87 -8.88
CA PRO A 58 13.37 -1.69 -9.94
C PRO A 58 13.33 -2.83 -10.96
N ARG A 59 13.70 -2.53 -12.20
CA ARG A 59 13.92 -3.56 -13.20
C ARG A 59 15.17 -4.34 -12.84
N ALA A 60 15.13 -5.65 -13.05
CA ALA A 60 16.24 -6.53 -12.75
C ALA A 60 16.33 -7.62 -13.78
N ASP A 61 17.56 -8.09 -14.05
CA ASP A 61 17.78 -9.28 -14.87
C ASP A 61 17.23 -10.52 -14.16
N ALA A 62 17.04 -11.60 -14.92
CA ALA A 62 16.43 -12.81 -14.39
C ALA A 62 17.16 -13.36 -13.15
N ASP A 63 18.49 -13.29 -13.15
CA ASP A 63 19.33 -13.78 -12.07
C ASP A 63 19.30 -12.89 -10.82
N GLN A 64 18.89 -11.62 -10.95
CA GLN A 64 18.81 -10.67 -9.85
C GLN A 64 17.40 -10.49 -9.31
N ARG A 65 16.42 -11.02 -10.03
CA ARG A 65 14.99 -10.72 -9.77
C ARG A 65 14.54 -11.12 -8.37
N VAL A 66 14.97 -12.27 -7.88
CA VAL A 66 14.59 -12.76 -6.55
C VAL A 66 15.16 -11.85 -5.47
N THR A 67 16.45 -11.51 -5.56
CA THR A 67 17.11 -10.63 -4.59
C THR A 67 16.50 -9.23 -4.59
N MET A 68 16.27 -8.67 -5.77
CA MET A 68 15.67 -7.33 -5.91
C MET A 68 14.27 -7.29 -5.37
N ARG A 69 13.49 -8.35 -5.61
CA ARG A 69 12.12 -8.44 -5.11
C ARG A 69 12.07 -8.54 -3.60
N ALA A 70 12.97 -9.33 -3.00
CA ALA A 70 13.06 -9.45 -1.55
C ALA A 70 13.46 -8.12 -0.90
N ALA A 71 14.40 -7.38 -1.50
CA ALA A 71 14.81 -6.08 -1.01
C ALA A 71 13.67 -5.06 -1.10
N TRP A 72 12.91 -5.08 -2.21
CA TRP A 72 11.74 -4.23 -2.38
C TRP A 72 10.67 -4.53 -1.32
N ASP A 73 10.40 -5.81 -1.08
CA ASP A 73 9.43 -6.24 -0.10
C ASP A 73 9.80 -5.75 1.31
N ALA A 74 11.08 -5.80 1.67
CA ALA A 74 11.58 -5.28 2.94
C ALA A 74 11.38 -3.76 3.04
N ARG A 75 11.66 -3.02 1.96
CA ARG A 75 11.44 -1.57 1.96
C ARG A 75 9.97 -1.22 2.09
N LEU A 76 9.10 -1.93 1.38
CA LEU A 76 7.66 -1.72 1.48
C LEU A 76 7.18 -1.99 2.91
N THR A 77 7.69 -3.05 3.52
CA THR A 77 7.35 -3.39 4.92
C THR A 77 7.75 -2.26 5.87
N ASP A 78 8.94 -1.70 5.68
CA ASP A 78 9.41 -0.57 6.50
C ASP A 78 8.55 0.66 6.30
N ASP A 79 8.19 0.97 5.05
CA ASP A 79 7.34 2.12 4.74
C ASP A 79 5.98 2.01 5.43
N VAL A 80 5.35 0.86 5.33
CA VAL A 80 4.05 0.61 5.96
C VAL A 80 4.16 0.64 7.49
N SER A 81 5.24 0.07 8.03
CA SER A 81 5.47 0.01 9.48
C SER A 81 5.56 1.40 10.14
N ARG A 82 6.04 2.40 9.39
CA ARG A 82 6.14 3.77 9.91
C ARG A 82 4.79 4.36 10.30
N PHE A 83 3.72 3.89 9.69
CA PHE A 83 2.38 4.40 9.94
C PHE A 83 1.62 3.58 10.97
N ASP A 84 2.22 2.52 11.49
CA ASP A 84 1.67 1.65 12.55
C ASP A 84 0.20 1.28 12.28
N PRO A 85 -0.09 0.59 11.16
CA PRO A 85 -1.46 0.26 10.82
C PRO A 85 -2.02 -0.90 11.64
N ASP A 86 -3.31 -0.84 11.91
CA ASP A 86 -4.06 -1.98 12.40
C ASP A 86 -4.44 -2.92 11.27
N LEU A 87 -4.58 -2.36 10.06
CA LEU A 87 -5.03 -3.09 8.88
C LEU A 87 -4.35 -2.54 7.63
N VAL A 88 -3.98 -3.42 6.71
CA VAL A 88 -3.48 -3.04 5.39
C VAL A 88 -4.51 -3.48 4.35
N VAL A 89 -4.91 -2.55 3.48
CA VAL A 89 -5.87 -2.83 2.42
C VAL A 89 -5.18 -2.67 1.07
N CYS A 90 -5.14 -3.74 0.28
CA CYS A 90 -4.65 -3.70 -1.09
C CYS A 90 -5.83 -3.39 -2.01
N ALA A 91 -5.93 -2.16 -2.46
CA ALA A 91 -7.03 -1.68 -3.31
C ALA A 91 -6.56 -1.57 -4.76
N GLY A 92 -6.58 -2.69 -5.46
CA GLY A 92 -6.06 -2.76 -6.83
C GLY A 92 -4.54 -2.73 -6.89
N PHE A 93 -3.87 -3.24 -5.86
CA PHE A 93 -2.42 -3.33 -5.83
C PHE A 93 -1.96 -4.53 -6.66
N MET A 94 -1.12 -4.29 -7.67
CA MET A 94 -0.79 -5.29 -8.68
C MET A 94 0.45 -6.12 -8.35
N LYS A 95 1.19 -5.80 -7.30
CA LYS A 95 2.37 -6.55 -6.91
C LYS A 95 2.04 -7.60 -5.86
N LEU A 96 2.71 -8.74 -5.93
CA LEU A 96 2.60 -9.77 -4.89
C LEU A 96 3.44 -9.35 -3.68
N LEU A 97 2.86 -9.48 -2.52
CA LEU A 97 3.56 -9.21 -1.27
C LEU A 97 4.45 -10.41 -0.92
N GLY A 98 5.65 -10.13 -0.44
CA GLY A 98 6.61 -11.17 -0.10
C GLY A 98 6.53 -11.64 1.34
N THR A 99 7.44 -12.53 1.71
CA THR A 99 7.42 -13.17 3.03
C THR A 99 7.69 -12.18 4.16
N THR A 100 8.57 -11.22 3.97
CA THR A 100 8.86 -10.22 5.01
C THR A 100 7.60 -9.41 5.35
N PHE A 101 6.90 -8.97 4.30
CA PHE A 101 5.66 -8.21 4.49
C PHE A 101 4.58 -9.07 5.16
N LEU A 102 4.38 -10.29 4.65
CA LEU A 102 3.33 -11.18 5.15
C LEU A 102 3.61 -11.69 6.56
N ASP A 103 4.87 -11.89 6.93
CA ASP A 103 5.23 -12.27 8.30
C ASP A 103 4.81 -11.17 9.29
N ARG A 104 4.89 -9.91 8.87
CA ARG A 104 4.53 -8.79 9.74
C ARG A 104 3.04 -8.44 9.68
N PHE A 105 2.45 -8.44 8.50
CA PHE A 105 1.09 -7.93 8.29
C PHE A 105 0.11 -8.95 7.73
N GLY A 106 0.52 -10.19 7.48
CA GLY A 106 -0.31 -11.17 6.77
C GLY A 106 -1.68 -11.41 7.39
N GLY A 107 -1.75 -11.48 8.72
CA GLY A 107 -3.01 -11.65 9.43
C GLY A 107 -3.88 -10.40 9.48
N ARG A 108 -3.38 -9.27 8.96
CA ARG A 108 -4.04 -7.97 8.98
C ARG A 108 -4.10 -7.32 7.60
N THR A 109 -3.92 -8.11 6.54
CA THR A 109 -3.93 -7.63 5.17
C THR A 109 -5.15 -8.14 4.42
N ILE A 110 -5.90 -7.21 3.84
CA ILE A 110 -7.07 -7.52 3.02
C ILE A 110 -6.72 -7.16 1.58
N ASN A 111 -6.99 -8.07 0.66
CA ASN A 111 -6.79 -7.84 -0.76
C ASN A 111 -8.15 -7.71 -1.45
N SER A 112 -8.38 -6.54 -2.05
CA SER A 112 -9.59 -6.27 -2.81
C SER A 112 -9.23 -6.18 -4.29
N HIS A 113 -9.76 -7.06 -5.09
CA HIS A 113 -9.61 -7.05 -6.53
C HIS A 113 -10.74 -6.26 -7.17
N PRO A 114 -10.41 -5.45 -8.18
CA PRO A 114 -11.46 -4.76 -8.93
C PRO A 114 -12.31 -5.72 -9.77
#